data_2d1d5c86e15df6c52e6c1b0c5408ed00
#
_entry.id   2d1d5c86e15df6c52e6c1b0c5408ed00
#
_cell.length_a   1.000
_cell.length_b   1.000
_cell.length_c   1.000
_cell.angle_alpha   90.00
_cell.angle_beta   90.00
_cell.angle_gamma   90.00
#
_symmetry.space_group_name_H-M   'P 1'
#
loop_
_entity.id
_entity.type
_entity.pdbx_description
1 polymer ?
#
loop_
_entity_poly.entity_id
_entity_poly.type
_entity_poly.pdbx_seq_one_letter_code
_entity_poly.pdbx_strand_id
1 'polypeptide(L)'
;NLTLTAGRTLTEGSDYAVDLQTGEITLKAKHETLKATYEYADPTKVTEDDIKGGIDSATGKRKGFELLRDGFNLYGADAKILICPEFDKTASCAAALTTLAEQLKAVAYVQLPKGTSLSDAIKGRGPLGTINASASTERARHFFPYAIGSSNTLESLAVHAAGLRMKTDTENGYWFSTSNRPLQGVIGMEIPLTARVDDEQSETNQLNAVGITTIFNSFGTGFRLWGNRSSNYPTVTHIINFETALRTGDLIDESIRRTELQFIDRPIDDALIDSLLETVDTYLRALPSIVGYSVSLDYDTDLVDEFSKGHVPLVYDYTPKLPAELISNKSVMTRKYLVNLVSQR
;
A
#
# COMPACT_ATOMS: atom_id res chain seq x y z
N ASN A 1 -21.58 21.01 -19.87
CA ASN A 1 -22.41 21.76 -20.86
C ASN A 1 -23.82 21.89 -20.28
N LEU A 2 -24.29 23.12 -20.06
CA LEU A 2 -25.65 23.43 -19.68
C LEU A 2 -26.31 24.25 -20.79
N THR A 3 -27.49 23.84 -21.20
CA THR A 3 -28.31 24.59 -22.16
C THR A 3 -29.70 24.80 -21.56
N LEU A 4 -30.11 26.05 -21.44
CA LEU A 4 -31.46 26.43 -20.99
C LEU A 4 -32.29 26.91 -22.17
N THR A 5 -33.53 26.48 -22.24
CA THR A 5 -34.49 26.90 -23.27
C THR A 5 -35.83 27.30 -22.65
N ALA A 6 -36.39 28.43 -23.10
CA ALA A 6 -37.69 28.94 -22.72
C ALA A 6 -38.38 29.52 -23.95
N GLY A 7 -38.85 28.63 -24.87
CA GLY A 7 -39.26 29.03 -26.21
C GLY A 7 -38.13 29.41 -27.17
N ARG A 8 -36.98 29.85 -26.64
CA ARG A 8 -35.71 30.06 -27.33
C ARG A 8 -34.54 29.56 -26.45
N THR A 9 -33.36 29.37 -27.02
CA THR A 9 -32.14 29.10 -26.23
C THR A 9 -31.77 30.37 -25.46
N LEU A 10 -31.51 30.21 -24.15
CA LEU A 10 -31.09 31.29 -23.25
C LEU A 10 -29.54 31.33 -23.25
N THR A 11 -29.01 32.55 -23.08
CA THR A 11 -27.57 32.81 -23.07
C THR A 11 -27.09 33.07 -21.63
N GLU A 12 -26.06 32.35 -21.20
CA GLU A 12 -25.39 32.58 -19.92
C GLU A 12 -24.81 34.01 -19.87
N GLY A 13 -24.88 34.63 -18.72
CA GLY A 13 -24.45 36.03 -18.51
C GLY A 13 -25.52 37.07 -18.88
N SER A 14 -26.31 36.87 -19.93
CA SER A 14 -27.42 37.79 -20.33
C SER A 14 -28.78 37.38 -19.78
N ASP A 15 -29.17 36.14 -19.95
CA ASP A 15 -30.48 35.62 -19.56
C ASP A 15 -30.47 34.91 -18.20
N TYR A 16 -29.36 34.27 -17.84
CA TYR A 16 -29.19 33.56 -16.57
C TYR A 16 -27.74 33.59 -16.09
N ALA A 17 -27.53 33.24 -14.83
CA ALA A 17 -26.23 32.97 -14.23
C ALA A 17 -26.24 31.59 -13.57
N VAL A 18 -25.09 30.90 -13.59
CA VAL A 18 -24.92 29.59 -12.97
C VAL A 18 -23.81 29.67 -11.91
N ASP A 19 -24.12 29.21 -10.72
CA ASP A 19 -23.08 28.88 -9.73
C ASP A 19 -22.63 27.43 -9.95
N LEU A 20 -21.42 27.26 -10.48
CA LEU A 20 -20.86 25.93 -10.76
C LEU A 20 -20.51 25.11 -9.51
N GLN A 21 -20.45 25.75 -8.33
CA GLN A 21 -20.15 25.04 -7.08
C GLN A 21 -21.43 24.48 -6.46
N THR A 22 -22.49 25.23 -6.47
CA THR A 22 -23.78 24.85 -5.87
C THR A 22 -24.75 24.23 -6.87
N GLY A 23 -24.53 24.45 -8.16
CA GLY A 23 -25.47 24.09 -9.23
C GLY A 23 -26.72 25.00 -9.31
N GLU A 24 -26.73 26.12 -8.58
CA GLU A 24 -27.83 27.06 -8.58
C GLU A 24 -27.88 27.86 -9.89
N ILE A 25 -29.07 27.96 -10.46
CA ILE A 25 -29.33 28.72 -11.69
C ILE A 25 -30.23 29.90 -11.34
N THR A 26 -29.70 31.10 -11.48
CA THR A 26 -30.45 32.36 -11.28
C THR A 26 -30.90 32.91 -12.62
N LEU A 27 -32.22 32.97 -12.85
CA LEU A 27 -32.79 33.55 -14.05
C LEU A 27 -32.96 35.06 -13.88
N LYS A 28 -32.63 35.86 -14.92
CA LYS A 28 -32.79 37.30 -14.91
C LYS A 28 -34.20 37.76 -15.30
N ALA A 29 -34.98 36.85 -15.91
CA ALA A 29 -36.37 37.09 -16.26
C ALA A 29 -37.24 35.88 -15.91
N LYS A 30 -38.54 36.14 -15.64
CA LYS A 30 -39.50 35.05 -15.37
C LYS A 30 -39.91 34.39 -16.69
N HIS A 31 -39.88 33.06 -16.71
CA HIS A 31 -40.35 32.24 -17.83
C HIS A 31 -41.46 31.30 -17.34
N GLU A 32 -42.50 31.10 -18.16
CA GLU A 32 -43.61 30.19 -17.84
C GLU A 32 -43.17 28.71 -17.89
N THR A 33 -42.29 28.40 -18.83
CA THR A 33 -41.72 27.08 -19.02
C THR A 33 -40.20 27.16 -19.19
N LEU A 34 -39.49 26.34 -18.51
CA LEU A 34 -38.02 26.24 -18.59
C LEU A 34 -37.62 24.79 -18.78
N LYS A 35 -36.77 24.51 -19.78
CA LYS A 35 -36.15 23.22 -19.98
C LYS A 35 -34.64 23.39 -19.85
N ALA A 36 -34.05 22.61 -18.94
CA ALA A 36 -32.60 22.48 -18.81
C ALA A 36 -32.14 21.17 -19.45
N THR A 37 -31.08 21.25 -20.25
CA THR A 37 -30.35 20.10 -20.77
C THR A 37 -28.91 20.25 -20.31
N TYR A 38 -28.40 19.26 -19.60
CA TYR A 38 -27.04 19.30 -19.07
C TYR A 38 -26.40 17.94 -19.11
N GLU A 39 -25.06 17.94 -19.14
CA GLU A 39 -24.24 16.76 -18.96
C GLU A 39 -23.69 16.75 -17.54
N TYR A 40 -23.72 15.61 -16.92
CA TYR A 40 -23.16 15.42 -15.58
C TYR A 40 -22.25 14.20 -15.57
N ALA A 41 -21.27 14.21 -14.65
CA ALA A 41 -20.44 13.04 -14.41
C ALA A 41 -21.30 11.97 -13.70
N ASP A 42 -21.49 10.84 -14.35
CA ASP A 42 -22.21 9.70 -13.79
C ASP A 42 -21.22 8.63 -13.34
N PRO A 43 -20.86 8.56 -12.04
CA PRO A 43 -19.90 7.59 -11.55
C PRO A 43 -20.38 6.13 -11.70
N THR A 44 -21.69 5.90 -11.87
CA THR A 44 -22.23 4.55 -12.03
C THR A 44 -21.92 3.93 -13.40
N LYS A 45 -21.49 4.74 -14.37
CA LYS A 45 -21.08 4.30 -15.70
C LYS A 45 -19.60 3.95 -15.81
N VAL A 46 -18.81 4.19 -14.76
CA VAL A 46 -17.40 3.80 -14.73
C VAL A 46 -17.28 2.28 -14.72
N THR A 47 -16.54 1.75 -15.68
CA THR A 47 -16.31 0.31 -15.84
C THR A 47 -14.93 -0.10 -15.36
N GLU A 48 -14.70 -1.41 -15.19
CA GLU A 48 -13.37 -1.94 -14.91
C GLU A 48 -12.34 -1.56 -15.98
N ASP A 49 -12.76 -1.49 -17.25
CA ASP A 49 -11.87 -1.14 -18.36
C ASP A 49 -11.48 0.36 -18.31
N ASP A 50 -12.36 1.23 -17.84
CA ASP A 50 -12.01 2.63 -17.60
C ASP A 50 -10.96 2.77 -16.49
N ILE A 51 -11.08 1.96 -15.43
CA ILE A 51 -10.15 1.96 -14.29
C ILE A 51 -8.80 1.37 -14.68
N LYS A 52 -8.79 0.18 -15.31
CA LYS A 52 -7.55 -0.43 -15.83
C LYS A 52 -6.89 0.47 -16.86
N GLY A 53 -7.71 1.09 -17.69
CA GLY A 53 -7.27 2.04 -18.68
C GLY A 53 -6.41 1.42 -19.77
N GLY A 54 -5.38 2.14 -20.18
CA GLY A 54 -4.47 1.77 -21.24
C GLY A 54 -3.93 3.00 -21.96
N ILE A 55 -3.35 2.78 -23.14
CA ILE A 55 -2.87 3.84 -24.02
C ILE A 55 -3.85 3.98 -25.19
N ASP A 56 -4.42 5.16 -25.32
CA ASP A 56 -5.27 5.49 -26.48
C ASP A 56 -4.44 5.47 -27.77
N SER A 57 -4.76 4.56 -28.68
CA SER A 57 -3.97 4.32 -29.90
C SER A 57 -3.99 5.50 -30.88
N ALA A 58 -5.03 6.35 -30.82
CA ALA A 58 -5.16 7.51 -31.71
C ALA A 58 -4.40 8.74 -31.21
N THR A 59 -4.37 8.93 -29.88
CA THR A 59 -3.81 10.13 -29.27
C THR A 59 -2.52 9.87 -28.49
N GLY A 60 -2.17 8.62 -28.23
CA GLY A 60 -1.04 8.23 -27.39
C GLY A 60 -1.23 8.55 -25.90
N LYS A 61 -2.39 9.04 -25.49
CA LYS A 61 -2.68 9.44 -24.10
C LYS A 61 -2.97 8.22 -23.24
N ARG A 62 -2.44 8.24 -22.02
CA ARG A 62 -2.74 7.24 -21.00
C ARG A 62 -4.09 7.51 -20.33
N LYS A 63 -4.76 6.43 -19.91
CA LYS A 63 -6.04 6.46 -19.19
C LYS A 63 -6.00 5.46 -18.03
N GLY A 64 -6.86 5.69 -17.02
CA GLY A 64 -6.97 4.79 -15.87
C GLY A 64 -5.65 4.63 -15.10
N PHE A 65 -5.34 3.41 -14.69
CA PHE A 65 -4.11 3.10 -13.93
C PHE A 65 -2.82 3.52 -14.63
N GLU A 66 -2.80 3.50 -15.97
CA GLU A 66 -1.61 3.89 -16.72
C GLU A 66 -1.20 5.36 -16.48
N LEU A 67 -2.12 6.24 -16.06
CA LEU A 67 -1.80 7.62 -15.70
C LEU A 67 -0.82 7.72 -14.52
N LEU A 68 -0.81 6.75 -13.61
CA LEU A 68 0.09 6.75 -12.46
C LEU A 68 1.57 6.66 -12.84
N ARG A 69 1.88 6.16 -14.05
CA ARG A 69 3.26 6.13 -14.58
C ARG A 69 3.81 7.52 -14.91
N ASP A 70 2.93 8.49 -15.10
CA ASP A 70 3.34 9.88 -15.36
C ASP A 70 3.60 10.65 -14.06
N GLY A 71 3.33 10.03 -12.89
CA GLY A 71 3.42 10.66 -11.58
C GLY A 71 4.79 11.29 -11.32
N PHE A 72 5.87 10.56 -11.59
CA PHE A 72 7.21 11.09 -11.40
C PHE A 72 7.52 12.31 -12.27
N ASN A 73 7.13 12.27 -13.55
CA ASN A 73 7.36 13.36 -14.48
C ASN A 73 6.54 14.61 -14.14
N LEU A 74 5.33 14.42 -13.59
CA LEU A 74 4.42 15.51 -13.28
C LEU A 74 4.62 16.09 -11.89
N TYR A 75 4.97 15.26 -10.91
CA TYR A 75 4.98 15.60 -9.49
C TYR A 75 6.31 15.37 -8.79
N GLY A 76 7.29 14.76 -9.48
CA GLY A 76 8.59 14.41 -8.89
C GLY A 76 8.54 13.24 -7.89
N ALA A 77 7.43 12.50 -7.85
CA ALA A 77 7.23 11.38 -6.95
C ALA A 77 6.34 10.30 -7.57
N ASP A 78 6.65 9.04 -7.27
CA ASP A 78 5.82 7.89 -7.63
C ASP A 78 4.88 7.51 -6.49
N ALA A 79 3.71 7.01 -6.84
CA ALA A 79 2.79 6.42 -5.87
C ALA A 79 3.40 5.15 -5.26
N LYS A 80 3.49 5.08 -3.92
CA LYS A 80 4.07 3.93 -3.18
C LYS A 80 3.02 3.03 -2.55
N ILE A 81 1.77 3.47 -2.47
CA ILE A 81 0.62 2.67 -2.03
C ILE A 81 -0.49 2.86 -3.04
N LEU A 82 -1.00 1.77 -3.57
CA LEU A 82 -2.06 1.76 -4.55
C LEU A 82 -3.31 1.15 -3.95
N ILE A 83 -4.43 1.84 -4.07
CA ILE A 83 -5.76 1.37 -3.67
C ILE A 83 -6.74 1.61 -4.82
N CYS A 84 -7.73 0.74 -4.96
CA CYS A 84 -8.80 0.90 -5.94
C CYS A 84 -10.13 0.44 -5.36
N PRO A 85 -10.69 1.17 -4.37
CA PRO A 85 -11.92 0.77 -3.71
C PRO A 85 -13.05 0.51 -4.71
N GLU A 86 -13.90 -0.47 -4.44
CA GLU A 86 -15.02 -0.95 -5.26
C GLU A 86 -14.64 -1.73 -6.52
N PHE A 87 -13.44 -1.54 -7.12
CA PHE A 87 -13.01 -2.29 -8.30
C PHE A 87 -11.97 -3.37 -7.96
N ASP A 88 -11.23 -3.23 -6.87
CA ASP A 88 -10.23 -4.20 -6.39
C ASP A 88 -10.82 -5.57 -5.97
N LYS A 89 -12.14 -5.64 -5.80
CA LYS A 89 -12.89 -6.88 -5.54
C LYS A 89 -12.93 -7.84 -6.73
N THR A 90 -12.60 -7.38 -7.93
CA THR A 90 -12.55 -8.22 -9.13
C THR A 90 -11.12 -8.68 -9.39
N ALA A 91 -10.96 -9.95 -9.79
CA ALA A 91 -9.65 -10.53 -10.05
C ALA A 91 -8.87 -9.76 -11.14
N SER A 92 -9.59 -9.24 -12.15
CA SER A 92 -9.02 -8.47 -13.25
C SER A 92 -8.40 -7.14 -12.78
N CYS A 93 -9.15 -6.35 -12.00
CA CYS A 93 -8.63 -5.09 -11.47
C CYS A 93 -7.56 -5.30 -10.39
N ALA A 94 -7.71 -6.29 -9.52
CA ALA A 94 -6.70 -6.64 -8.53
C ALA A 94 -5.36 -7.03 -9.18
N ALA A 95 -5.39 -7.84 -10.25
CA ALA A 95 -4.21 -8.22 -11.00
C ALA A 95 -3.55 -7.01 -11.69
N ALA A 96 -4.35 -6.16 -12.33
CA ALA A 96 -3.84 -4.94 -12.98
C ALA A 96 -3.19 -3.98 -11.96
N LEU A 97 -3.84 -3.78 -10.82
CA LEU A 97 -3.31 -2.96 -9.72
C LEU A 97 -1.98 -3.52 -9.18
N THR A 98 -1.90 -4.84 -9.02
CA THR A 98 -0.69 -5.53 -8.56
C THR A 98 0.45 -5.41 -9.57
N THR A 99 0.16 -5.61 -10.86
CA THR A 99 1.16 -5.43 -11.94
C THR A 99 1.70 -4.00 -11.96
N LEU A 100 0.83 -3.02 -11.78
CA LEU A 100 1.27 -1.62 -11.68
C LEU A 100 2.13 -1.38 -10.43
N ALA A 101 1.77 -2.00 -9.29
CA ALA A 101 2.57 -1.92 -8.07
C ALA A 101 4.00 -2.46 -8.26
N GLU A 102 4.15 -3.56 -9.00
CA GLU A 102 5.46 -4.11 -9.36
C GLU A 102 6.29 -3.11 -10.18
N GLN A 103 5.67 -2.47 -11.16
CA GLN A 103 6.33 -1.53 -12.06
C GLN A 103 6.76 -0.22 -11.35
N LEU A 104 5.92 0.28 -10.43
CA LEU A 104 6.17 1.51 -9.67
C LEU A 104 6.97 1.27 -8.38
N LYS A 105 7.33 0.01 -8.09
CA LYS A 105 7.88 -0.36 -6.77
C LYS A 105 6.98 0.14 -5.63
N ALA A 106 5.69 -0.10 -5.78
CA ALA A 106 4.63 0.24 -4.83
C ALA A 106 4.08 -1.02 -4.16
N VAL A 107 3.14 -0.85 -3.25
CA VAL A 107 2.35 -1.93 -2.63
C VAL A 107 0.88 -1.72 -2.95
N ALA A 108 0.24 -2.72 -3.56
CA ALA A 108 -1.19 -2.74 -3.82
C ALA A 108 -1.95 -3.23 -2.59
N TYR A 109 -2.93 -2.47 -2.14
CA TYR A 109 -3.84 -2.86 -1.08
C TYR A 109 -5.16 -3.30 -1.71
N VAL A 110 -5.50 -4.57 -1.55
CA VAL A 110 -6.62 -5.23 -2.22
C VAL A 110 -7.62 -5.70 -1.18
N GLN A 111 -8.85 -5.20 -1.26
CA GLN A 111 -9.94 -5.62 -0.41
C GLN A 111 -10.58 -6.91 -0.94
N LEU A 112 -10.76 -7.93 -0.10
CA LEU A 112 -11.56 -9.09 -0.49
C LEU A 112 -13.04 -8.70 -0.68
N PRO A 113 -13.77 -9.38 -1.59
CA PRO A 113 -15.15 -9.03 -1.90
C PRO A 113 -16.06 -9.04 -0.67
N LYS A 114 -17.01 -8.12 -0.64
CA LYS A 114 -18.05 -8.05 0.37
C LYS A 114 -18.87 -9.35 0.42
N GLY A 115 -19.23 -9.80 1.62
CA GLY A 115 -19.97 -11.04 1.81
C GLY A 115 -19.12 -12.33 1.70
N THR A 116 -17.80 -12.21 1.57
CA THR A 116 -16.88 -13.35 1.60
C THR A 116 -16.94 -13.99 2.99
N SER A 117 -17.11 -15.33 3.06
CA SER A 117 -17.03 -16.04 4.34
C SER A 117 -15.57 -16.17 4.82
N LEU A 118 -15.36 -16.35 6.12
CA LEU A 118 -14.04 -16.64 6.68
C LEU A 118 -13.37 -17.84 6.00
N SER A 119 -14.12 -18.92 5.80
CA SER A 119 -13.61 -20.12 5.14
C SER A 119 -13.19 -19.86 3.71
N ASP A 120 -13.95 -19.05 2.96
CA ASP A 120 -13.63 -18.72 1.57
C ASP A 120 -12.44 -17.74 1.50
N ALA A 121 -12.34 -16.79 2.43
CA ALA A 121 -11.20 -15.92 2.55
C ALA A 121 -9.90 -16.74 2.75
N ILE A 122 -9.89 -17.67 3.70
CA ILE A 122 -8.73 -18.51 3.98
C ILE A 122 -8.41 -19.43 2.79
N LYS A 123 -9.40 -20.10 2.20
CA LYS A 123 -9.23 -20.98 1.04
C LYS A 123 -8.85 -20.20 -0.22
N GLY A 124 -9.47 -19.04 -0.41
CA GLY A 124 -9.23 -18.18 -1.56
C GLY A 124 -7.81 -17.65 -1.66
N ARG A 125 -7.07 -17.65 -0.56
CA ARG A 125 -5.65 -17.29 -0.50
C ARG A 125 -4.69 -18.46 -0.76
N GLY A 126 -5.18 -19.70 -0.69
CA GLY A 126 -4.35 -20.87 -0.99
C GLY A 126 -3.98 -20.95 -2.48
N PRO A 127 -3.04 -21.84 -2.86
CA PRO A 127 -2.60 -22.00 -4.24
C PRO A 127 -3.71 -22.40 -5.22
N LEU A 128 -4.83 -22.87 -4.74
CA LEU A 128 -6.02 -23.18 -5.53
C LEU A 128 -7.16 -22.15 -5.31
N GLY A 129 -6.87 -21.05 -4.65
CA GLY A 129 -7.85 -20.04 -4.30
C GLY A 129 -8.35 -19.26 -5.50
N THR A 130 -9.66 -19.03 -5.55
CA THR A 130 -10.32 -18.32 -6.65
C THR A 130 -10.25 -16.80 -6.53
N ILE A 131 -10.05 -16.29 -5.31
CA ILE A 131 -10.16 -14.85 -5.04
C ILE A 131 -8.91 -14.09 -5.54
N ASN A 132 -7.73 -14.73 -5.52
CA ASN A 132 -6.50 -14.02 -5.89
C ASN A 132 -5.31 -14.90 -6.28
N ALA A 133 -5.55 -16.02 -6.91
CA ALA A 133 -4.46 -16.85 -7.44
C ALA A 133 -3.45 -16.10 -8.30
N SER A 134 -3.86 -14.99 -8.92
CA SER A 134 -3.03 -14.13 -9.74
C SER A 134 -2.32 -13.00 -8.97
N ALA A 135 -2.60 -12.83 -7.69
CA ALA A 135 -2.06 -11.73 -6.87
C ALA A 135 -1.15 -12.23 -5.73
N SER A 136 -0.55 -13.42 -5.87
CA SER A 136 0.45 -13.93 -4.91
C SER A 136 1.81 -13.31 -5.21
N THR A 137 2.05 -12.14 -4.63
CA THR A 137 3.29 -11.38 -4.78
C THR A 137 3.61 -10.64 -3.47
N GLU A 138 4.85 -10.28 -3.27
CA GLU A 138 5.27 -9.40 -2.18
C GLU A 138 4.68 -7.99 -2.32
N ARG A 139 4.23 -7.61 -3.53
CA ARG A 139 3.68 -6.29 -3.85
C ARG A 139 2.19 -6.14 -3.58
N ALA A 140 1.49 -7.20 -3.14
CA ALA A 140 0.08 -7.11 -2.80
C ALA A 140 -0.16 -7.46 -1.33
N ARG A 141 -1.08 -6.74 -0.70
CA ARG A 141 -1.65 -7.06 0.61
C ARG A 141 -3.15 -7.19 0.49
N HIS A 142 -3.70 -8.24 1.10
CA HIS A 142 -5.13 -8.52 1.10
C HIS A 142 -5.75 -8.17 2.44
N PHE A 143 -6.94 -7.59 2.37
CA PHE A 143 -7.68 -7.09 3.53
C PHE A 143 -9.05 -7.75 3.64
N PHE A 144 -9.42 -8.16 4.85
CA PHE A 144 -10.68 -8.80 5.19
C PHE A 144 -10.94 -8.67 6.70
N PRO A 145 -12.20 -8.50 7.15
CA PRO A 145 -13.41 -8.18 6.38
C PRO A 145 -13.52 -6.68 6.05
N TYR A 146 -14.68 -6.23 5.58
CA TYR A 146 -14.99 -4.80 5.53
C TYR A 146 -15.09 -4.23 6.95
N ALA A 147 -14.67 -2.98 7.10
CA ALA A 147 -14.90 -2.20 8.31
C ALA A 147 -16.31 -1.59 8.31
N ILE A 148 -16.85 -1.29 9.48
CA ILE A 148 -18.02 -0.43 9.63
C ILE A 148 -17.51 0.90 10.11
N GLY A 149 -17.69 1.93 9.29
CA GLY A 149 -17.28 3.30 9.59
C GLY A 149 -18.24 4.02 10.55
N SER A 150 -17.85 5.21 10.99
CA SER A 150 -18.63 6.02 11.92
C SER A 150 -20.04 6.41 11.41
N SER A 151 -20.25 6.42 10.10
CA SER A 151 -21.55 6.60 9.44
C SER A 151 -22.41 5.33 9.43
N ASN A 152 -21.97 4.25 10.07
CA ASN A 152 -22.61 2.93 10.06
C ASN A 152 -22.74 2.32 8.67
N THR A 153 -21.81 2.62 7.79
CA THR A 153 -21.68 2.07 6.43
C THR A 153 -20.50 1.11 6.35
N LEU A 154 -20.59 0.13 5.45
CA LEU A 154 -19.46 -0.74 5.15
C LEU A 154 -18.43 0.02 4.32
N GLU A 155 -17.21 0.05 4.81
CA GLU A 155 -16.07 0.74 4.21
C GLU A 155 -14.92 -0.24 3.98
N SER A 156 -14.16 -0.06 2.90
CA SER A 156 -13.01 -0.91 2.60
C SER A 156 -11.94 -0.78 3.69
N LEU A 157 -11.54 -1.92 4.28
CA LEU A 157 -10.44 -1.97 5.24
C LEU A 157 -9.11 -1.56 4.59
N ALA A 158 -8.94 -1.83 3.28
CA ALA A 158 -7.76 -1.41 2.52
C ALA A 158 -7.58 0.12 2.53
N VAL A 159 -8.68 0.88 2.43
CA VAL A 159 -8.66 2.36 2.50
C VAL A 159 -8.25 2.83 3.89
N HIS A 160 -8.84 2.26 4.94
CA HIS A 160 -8.45 2.58 6.32
C HIS A 160 -6.98 2.22 6.60
N ALA A 161 -6.52 1.08 6.07
CA ALA A 161 -5.12 0.66 6.20
C ALA A 161 -4.16 1.61 5.46
N ALA A 162 -4.54 2.10 4.28
CA ALA A 162 -3.75 3.10 3.54
C ALA A 162 -3.62 4.41 4.33
N GLY A 163 -4.74 4.91 4.88
CA GLY A 163 -4.73 6.09 5.75
C GLY A 163 -3.86 5.90 7.00
N LEU A 164 -3.99 4.72 7.65
CA LEU A 164 -3.15 4.36 8.80
C LEU A 164 -1.67 4.24 8.42
N ARG A 165 -1.36 3.75 7.22
CA ARG A 165 0.01 3.68 6.70
C ARG A 165 0.62 5.07 6.56
N MET A 166 -0.10 6.01 5.93
CA MET A 166 0.34 7.39 5.78
C MET A 166 0.61 8.06 7.13
N LYS A 167 -0.31 7.88 8.08
CA LYS A 167 -0.15 8.37 9.45
C LYS A 167 1.09 7.78 10.13
N THR A 168 1.27 6.46 10.03
CA THR A 168 2.41 5.76 10.65
C THR A 168 3.73 6.22 10.04
N ASP A 169 3.79 6.41 8.72
CA ASP A 169 4.98 6.90 8.03
C ASP A 169 5.38 8.30 8.52
N THR A 170 4.39 9.17 8.72
CA THR A 170 4.63 10.54 9.18
C THR A 170 5.07 10.60 10.64
N GLU A 171 4.44 9.81 11.51
CA GLU A 171 4.67 9.87 12.95
C GLU A 171 5.89 9.06 13.41
N ASN A 172 6.15 7.91 12.78
CA ASN A 172 7.14 6.94 13.25
C ASN A 172 8.19 6.58 12.20
N GLY A 173 7.87 6.76 10.91
CA GLY A 173 8.71 6.36 9.80
C GLY A 173 8.22 5.09 9.07
N TYR A 174 8.67 4.95 7.83
CA TYR A 174 8.21 3.91 6.88
C TYR A 174 8.53 2.46 7.31
N TRP A 175 9.48 2.28 8.22
CA TRP A 175 9.91 0.97 8.76
C TRP A 175 9.09 0.50 9.96
N PHE A 176 8.13 1.31 10.44
CA PHE A 176 7.22 0.89 11.49
C PHE A 176 6.01 0.15 10.92
N SER A 177 5.62 -0.93 11.60
CA SER A 177 4.43 -1.68 11.24
C SER A 177 3.14 -0.90 11.51
N THR A 178 2.14 -1.10 10.65
CA THR A 178 0.76 -0.66 10.87
C THR A 178 -0.06 -1.67 11.68
N SER A 179 0.44 -2.90 11.84
CA SER A 179 -0.22 -3.91 12.67
C SER A 179 -0.28 -3.48 14.13
N ASN A 180 -1.32 -3.89 14.82
CA ASN A 180 -1.60 -3.54 16.22
C ASN A 180 -1.76 -2.02 16.49
N ARG A 181 -2.10 -1.24 15.46
CA ARG A 181 -2.40 0.19 15.59
C ARG A 181 -3.89 0.45 15.51
N PRO A 182 -4.42 1.41 16.29
CA PRO A 182 -5.86 1.69 16.29
C PRO A 182 -6.32 2.25 14.96
N LEU A 183 -7.43 1.70 14.46
CA LEU A 183 -8.17 2.22 13.31
C LEU A 183 -9.08 3.35 13.76
N GLN A 184 -8.92 4.52 13.17
CA GLN A 184 -9.77 5.67 13.48
C GLN A 184 -11.06 5.63 12.66
N GLY A 185 -12.17 6.01 13.27
CA GLY A 185 -13.48 6.03 12.60
C GLY A 185 -14.11 4.67 12.36
N VAL A 186 -13.48 3.57 12.80
CA VAL A 186 -14.03 2.21 12.71
C VAL A 186 -14.76 1.89 14.02
N ILE A 187 -16.05 1.54 13.90
CA ILE A 187 -16.95 1.20 15.01
C ILE A 187 -17.38 -0.27 15.01
N GLY A 188 -17.05 -1.01 13.94
CA GLY A 188 -17.39 -2.40 13.80
C GLY A 188 -16.70 -3.07 12.60
N MET A 189 -17.08 -4.31 12.34
CA MET A 189 -16.64 -5.10 11.20
C MET A 189 -17.82 -5.87 10.61
N GLU A 190 -17.78 -6.11 9.30
CA GLU A 190 -18.82 -6.82 8.55
C GLU A 190 -19.10 -8.21 9.15
N ILE A 191 -18.05 -8.93 9.47
CA ILE A 191 -18.11 -10.27 10.07
C ILE A 191 -17.33 -10.23 11.39
N PRO A 192 -17.97 -10.50 12.53
CA PRO A 192 -17.27 -10.60 13.80
C PRO A 192 -16.21 -11.72 13.75
N LEU A 193 -15.01 -11.42 14.21
CA LEU A 193 -13.89 -12.36 14.25
C LEU A 193 -13.45 -12.58 15.70
N THR A 194 -13.12 -13.80 16.03
CA THR A 194 -12.47 -14.10 17.31
C THR A 194 -11.05 -13.54 17.32
N ALA A 195 -10.71 -12.82 18.39
CA ALA A 195 -9.45 -12.10 18.53
C ALA A 195 -8.96 -12.19 19.98
N ARG A 196 -8.58 -13.38 20.42
CA ARG A 196 -8.06 -13.61 21.77
C ARG A 196 -6.54 -13.54 21.77
N VAL A 197 -5.99 -12.85 22.77
CA VAL A 197 -4.53 -12.71 22.93
C VAL A 197 -3.86 -14.03 23.34
N ASP A 198 -4.61 -14.89 24.02
CA ASP A 198 -4.16 -16.18 24.55
C ASP A 198 -4.53 -17.38 23.66
N ASP A 199 -5.03 -17.16 22.46
CA ASP A 199 -5.47 -18.20 21.53
C ASP A 199 -4.82 -18.04 20.15
N GLU A 200 -3.83 -18.88 19.88
CA GLU A 200 -3.13 -18.93 18.59
C GLU A 200 -4.05 -19.37 17.45
N GLN A 201 -5.17 -20.07 17.77
CA GLN A 201 -6.14 -20.56 16.79
C GLN A 201 -7.30 -19.57 16.54
N SER A 202 -7.23 -18.37 17.10
CA SER A 202 -8.24 -17.34 16.83
C SER A 202 -8.35 -17.04 15.33
N GLU A 203 -9.55 -16.70 14.86
CA GLU A 203 -9.81 -16.45 13.44
C GLU A 203 -8.91 -15.35 12.85
N THR A 204 -8.57 -14.34 13.64
CA THR A 204 -7.63 -13.32 13.24
C THR A 204 -6.23 -13.88 12.95
N ASN A 205 -5.76 -14.84 13.73
CA ASN A 205 -4.48 -15.51 13.53
C ASN A 205 -4.53 -16.47 12.33
N GLN A 206 -5.65 -17.18 12.12
CA GLN A 206 -5.85 -18.02 10.94
C GLN A 206 -5.79 -17.20 9.64
N LEU A 207 -6.37 -16.00 9.61
CA LEU A 207 -6.28 -15.09 8.47
C LEU A 207 -4.83 -14.63 8.24
N ASN A 208 -4.12 -14.23 9.30
CA ASN A 208 -2.72 -13.84 9.19
C ASN A 208 -1.82 -14.99 8.71
N ALA A 209 -2.12 -16.23 9.09
CA ALA A 209 -1.38 -17.41 8.65
C ALA A 209 -1.43 -17.64 7.12
N VAL A 210 -2.40 -17.05 6.44
CA VAL A 210 -2.52 -17.08 4.98
C VAL A 210 -2.24 -15.71 4.32
N GLY A 211 -1.60 -14.78 5.04
CA GLY A 211 -1.19 -13.48 4.50
C GLY A 211 -2.33 -12.47 4.34
N ILE A 212 -3.44 -12.62 5.05
CA ILE A 212 -4.54 -11.67 5.06
C ILE A 212 -4.39 -10.73 6.26
N THR A 213 -4.46 -9.43 6.01
CA THR A 213 -4.55 -8.40 7.04
C THR A 213 -6.00 -8.20 7.44
N THR A 214 -6.26 -8.16 8.75
CA THR A 214 -7.61 -8.15 9.31
C THR A 214 -7.80 -7.08 10.39
N ILE A 215 -8.98 -7.05 10.98
CA ILE A 215 -9.32 -6.22 12.13
C ILE A 215 -9.23 -7.09 13.39
N PHE A 216 -8.41 -6.63 14.34
CA PHE A 216 -8.31 -7.22 15.66
C PHE A 216 -9.12 -6.36 16.65
N ASN A 217 -10.02 -7.01 17.41
CA ASN A 217 -10.73 -6.37 18.49
C ASN A 217 -10.85 -7.37 19.63
N SER A 218 -9.88 -7.36 20.52
CA SER A 218 -9.94 -8.09 21.79
C SER A 218 -10.51 -7.19 22.90
N PHE A 219 -10.97 -7.78 23.97
CA PHE A 219 -11.58 -7.03 25.07
C PHE A 219 -10.72 -5.86 25.54
N GLY A 220 -11.26 -4.65 25.44
CA GLY A 220 -10.61 -3.41 25.86
C GLY A 220 -9.54 -2.83 24.92
N THR A 221 -9.25 -3.46 23.77
CA THR A 221 -8.22 -2.97 22.83
C THR A 221 -8.75 -1.95 21.81
N GLY A 222 -10.05 -1.94 21.55
CA GLY A 222 -10.65 -1.26 20.39
C GLY A 222 -10.28 -1.94 19.06
N PHE A 223 -10.77 -1.38 17.97
CA PHE A 223 -10.51 -1.90 16.62
C PHE A 223 -9.10 -1.52 16.17
N ARG A 224 -8.30 -2.53 15.83
CA ARG A 224 -6.90 -2.38 15.40
C ARG A 224 -6.66 -3.10 14.09
N LEU A 225 -5.77 -2.57 13.26
CA LEU A 225 -5.29 -3.32 12.11
C LEU A 225 -4.41 -4.47 12.58
N TRP A 226 -4.53 -5.65 11.97
CA TRP A 226 -3.81 -6.85 12.38
C TRP A 226 -3.28 -7.63 11.19
N GLY A 227 -1.96 -7.67 11.02
CA GLY A 227 -1.24 -8.35 9.97
C GLY A 227 -0.13 -7.48 9.36
N ASN A 228 0.96 -8.14 8.92
CA ASN A 228 2.16 -7.51 8.37
C ASN A 228 2.57 -8.09 7.02
N ARG A 229 1.97 -9.23 6.65
CA ARG A 229 2.44 -10.05 5.56
C ARG A 229 1.81 -9.67 4.24
N SER A 230 2.59 -9.84 3.16
CA SER A 230 2.11 -9.75 1.79
C SER A 230 1.36 -11.01 1.37
N SER A 231 0.77 -10.95 0.19
CA SER A 231 0.00 -12.05 -0.39
C SER A 231 0.85 -13.25 -0.81
N ASN A 232 2.16 -13.11 -0.81
CA ASN A 232 3.10 -14.20 -1.11
C ASN A 232 3.28 -15.19 0.06
N TYR A 233 2.91 -14.76 1.27
CA TYR A 233 2.94 -15.60 2.47
C TYR A 233 1.71 -16.54 2.52
N PRO A 234 1.82 -17.81 2.94
CA PRO A 234 3.00 -18.48 3.49
C PRO A 234 3.86 -19.24 2.45
N THR A 235 3.52 -19.17 1.17
CA THR A 235 4.24 -19.90 0.12
C THR A 235 5.71 -19.52 0.08
N VAL A 236 6.02 -18.24 0.22
CA VAL A 236 7.36 -17.71 0.39
C VAL A 236 7.49 -17.17 1.81
N THR A 237 8.52 -17.60 2.54
CA THR A 237 8.76 -17.23 3.95
C THR A 237 9.87 -16.20 4.12
N HIS A 238 10.41 -15.66 3.04
CA HIS A 238 11.46 -14.64 3.06
C HIS A 238 11.01 -13.36 3.76
N ILE A 239 11.94 -12.62 4.35
CA ILE A 239 11.67 -11.36 5.06
C ILE A 239 10.98 -10.28 4.20
N ILE A 240 11.12 -10.37 2.88
CA ILE A 240 10.46 -9.49 1.91
C ILE A 240 8.92 -9.51 2.01
N ASN A 241 8.35 -10.55 2.62
CA ASN A 241 6.92 -10.63 2.90
C ASN A 241 6.43 -9.60 3.92
N PHE A 242 7.32 -9.04 4.71
CA PHE A 242 6.96 -7.91 5.55
C PHE A 242 6.93 -6.63 4.71
N GLU A 243 5.79 -5.97 4.69
CA GLU A 243 5.64 -4.70 3.97
C GLU A 243 6.74 -3.69 4.35
N THR A 244 7.09 -3.63 5.63
CA THR A 244 8.12 -2.72 6.12
C THR A 244 9.49 -3.03 5.58
N ALA A 245 9.84 -4.32 5.44
CA ALA A 245 11.10 -4.75 4.86
C ALA A 245 11.16 -4.44 3.35
N LEU A 246 10.09 -4.77 2.62
CA LEU A 246 9.96 -4.49 1.20
C LEU A 246 10.12 -2.99 0.91
N ARG A 247 9.37 -2.15 1.63
CA ARG A 247 9.42 -0.68 1.46
C ARG A 247 10.77 -0.09 1.86
N THR A 248 11.44 -0.68 2.85
CA THR A 248 12.80 -0.29 3.21
C THR A 248 13.76 -0.56 2.06
N GLY A 249 13.67 -1.74 1.44
CA GLY A 249 14.47 -2.08 0.28
C GLY A 249 14.23 -1.13 -0.90
N ASP A 250 12.97 -0.90 -1.24
CA ASP A 250 12.60 0.01 -2.33
C ASP A 250 13.17 1.42 -2.13
N LEU A 251 13.09 1.94 -0.89
CA LEU A 251 13.62 3.27 -0.59
C LEU A 251 15.14 3.32 -0.70
N ILE A 252 15.84 2.28 -0.22
CA ILE A 252 17.29 2.18 -0.30
C ILE A 252 17.72 2.18 -1.76
N ASP A 253 17.15 1.28 -2.56
CA ASP A 253 17.47 1.15 -3.98
C ASP A 253 17.21 2.45 -4.76
N GLU A 254 16.07 3.10 -4.51
CA GLU A 254 15.73 4.35 -5.19
C GLU A 254 16.66 5.49 -4.79
N SER A 255 17.00 5.59 -3.51
CA SER A 255 17.89 6.64 -3.00
C SER A 255 19.31 6.48 -3.51
N ILE A 256 19.83 5.25 -3.52
CA ILE A 256 21.18 4.96 -4.03
C ILE A 256 21.24 5.34 -5.52
N ARG A 257 20.31 4.83 -6.34
CA ARG A 257 20.27 5.13 -7.79
C ARG A 257 20.18 6.61 -8.10
N ARG A 258 19.42 7.39 -7.30
CA ARG A 258 19.34 8.84 -7.47
C ARG A 258 20.67 9.53 -7.12
N THR A 259 21.33 9.03 -6.10
CA THR A 259 22.61 9.58 -5.66
C THR A 259 23.73 9.24 -6.65
N GLU A 260 23.69 8.07 -7.25
CA GLU A 260 24.66 7.62 -8.26
C GLU A 260 24.64 8.45 -9.55
N LEU A 261 23.53 9.15 -9.86
CA LEU A 261 23.43 10.00 -11.05
C LEU A 261 24.55 11.04 -11.16
N GLN A 262 25.09 11.53 -10.05
CA GLN A 262 26.19 12.49 -10.04
C GLN A 262 27.54 11.92 -10.49
N PHE A 263 27.65 10.58 -10.54
CA PHE A 263 28.87 9.88 -10.92
C PHE A 263 28.82 9.35 -12.37
N ILE A 264 27.66 9.34 -13.00
CA ILE A 264 27.49 8.88 -14.39
C ILE A 264 28.35 9.75 -15.33
N ASP A 265 28.95 9.11 -16.33
CA ASP A 265 29.82 9.69 -17.36
C ASP A 265 31.16 10.28 -16.82
N ARG A 266 31.50 10.02 -15.57
CA ARG A 266 32.82 10.36 -15.05
C ARG A 266 33.85 9.28 -15.42
N PRO A 267 35.14 9.65 -15.61
CA PRO A 267 36.19 8.65 -15.81
C PRO A 267 36.27 7.65 -14.65
N ILE A 268 36.44 6.39 -14.98
CA ILE A 268 36.64 5.32 -13.98
C ILE A 268 38.09 5.40 -13.51
N ASP A 269 38.29 5.82 -12.27
CA ASP A 269 39.56 5.84 -11.54
C ASP A 269 39.34 5.50 -10.07
N ASP A 270 40.41 5.35 -9.31
CA ASP A 270 40.34 5.02 -7.89
C ASP A 270 39.51 6.04 -7.11
N ALA A 271 39.63 7.33 -7.46
CA ALA A 271 38.90 8.41 -6.78
C ALA A 271 37.37 8.33 -7.02
N LEU A 272 36.94 7.92 -8.22
CA LEU A 272 35.53 7.68 -8.52
C LEU A 272 35.02 6.49 -7.70
N ILE A 273 35.75 5.38 -7.70
CA ILE A 273 35.35 4.15 -6.99
C ILE A 273 35.23 4.42 -5.49
N ASP A 274 36.26 5.05 -4.89
CA ASP A 274 36.24 5.41 -3.47
C ASP A 274 35.08 6.34 -3.13
N SER A 275 34.81 7.34 -3.97
CA SER A 275 33.70 8.29 -3.76
C SER A 275 32.33 7.62 -3.85
N LEU A 276 32.14 6.64 -4.75
CA LEU A 276 30.93 5.85 -4.89
C LEU A 276 30.69 5.01 -3.63
N LEU A 277 31.70 4.23 -3.22
CA LEU A 277 31.62 3.36 -2.03
C LEU A 277 31.36 4.19 -0.77
N GLU A 278 32.08 5.30 -0.55
CA GLU A 278 31.88 6.18 0.61
C GLU A 278 30.48 6.81 0.63
N THR A 279 29.96 7.17 -0.54
CA THR A 279 28.63 7.76 -0.65
C THR A 279 27.54 6.76 -0.24
N VAL A 280 27.61 5.53 -0.76
CA VAL A 280 26.65 4.46 -0.41
C VAL A 280 26.82 4.06 1.06
N ASP A 281 28.04 3.89 1.56
CA ASP A 281 28.33 3.57 2.96
C ASP A 281 27.77 4.64 3.92
N THR A 282 28.02 5.90 3.62
CA THR A 282 27.52 7.02 4.44
C THR A 282 25.99 7.06 4.47
N TYR A 283 25.34 6.81 3.34
CA TYR A 283 23.89 6.75 3.27
C TYR A 283 23.34 5.58 4.11
N LEU A 284 23.84 4.35 3.91
CA LEU A 284 23.38 3.17 4.63
C LEU A 284 23.63 3.29 6.15
N ARG A 285 24.78 3.85 6.55
CA ARG A 285 25.13 4.09 7.95
C ARG A 285 24.15 5.01 8.66
N ALA A 286 23.60 5.98 7.95
CA ALA A 286 22.66 6.96 8.51
C ALA A 286 21.23 6.42 8.65
N LEU A 287 20.90 5.28 8.06
CA LEU A 287 19.53 4.76 8.05
C LEU A 287 19.11 4.15 9.39
N PRO A 288 18.03 4.68 10.01
CA PRO A 288 17.51 4.09 11.25
C PRO A 288 16.70 2.82 11.01
N SER A 289 16.38 2.47 9.76
CA SER A 289 15.49 1.39 9.35
C SER A 289 16.17 0.03 9.21
N ILE A 290 17.50 -0.02 9.25
CA ILE A 290 18.27 -1.25 9.11
C ILE A 290 19.02 -1.61 10.41
N VAL A 291 19.39 -2.88 10.54
CA VAL A 291 20.17 -3.41 11.67
C VAL A 291 21.66 -3.37 11.37
N GLY A 292 22.03 -3.69 10.13
CA GLY A 292 23.39 -3.70 9.66
C GLY A 292 23.43 -3.75 8.13
N TYR A 293 24.59 -3.50 7.56
CA TYR A 293 24.81 -3.45 6.12
C TYR A 293 26.29 -3.74 5.80
N SER A 294 26.55 -4.05 4.52
CA SER A 294 27.89 -3.96 3.92
C SER A 294 27.81 -3.34 2.54
N VAL A 295 28.92 -2.80 2.04
CA VAL A 295 29.04 -2.29 0.68
C VAL A 295 30.45 -2.54 0.15
N SER A 296 30.55 -3.01 -1.08
CA SER A 296 31.83 -3.26 -1.77
C SER A 296 31.65 -3.21 -3.29
N LEU A 297 32.76 -3.28 -4.02
CA LEU A 297 32.68 -3.72 -5.41
C LEU A 297 32.21 -5.18 -5.47
N ASP A 298 31.54 -5.52 -6.55
CA ASP A 298 31.11 -6.90 -6.82
C ASP A 298 32.31 -7.73 -7.33
N TYR A 299 33.01 -8.37 -6.39
CA TYR A 299 34.17 -9.20 -6.71
C TYR A 299 33.81 -10.57 -7.30
N ASP A 300 32.55 -10.92 -7.40
CA ASP A 300 32.09 -12.13 -8.08
C ASP A 300 32.06 -11.95 -9.61
N THR A 301 32.21 -10.70 -10.08
CA THR A 301 32.32 -10.35 -11.49
C THR A 301 33.79 -10.13 -11.90
N ASP A 302 34.10 -10.22 -13.18
CA ASP A 302 35.41 -9.80 -13.73
C ASP A 302 35.45 -8.27 -13.82
N LEU A 303 36.01 -7.63 -12.81
CA LEU A 303 36.08 -6.17 -12.72
C LEU A 303 36.82 -5.53 -13.89
N VAL A 304 37.84 -6.20 -14.47
CA VAL A 304 38.59 -5.66 -15.62
C VAL A 304 37.67 -5.62 -16.85
N ASP A 305 36.91 -6.70 -17.06
CA ASP A 305 35.93 -6.78 -18.15
C ASP A 305 34.81 -5.76 -17.95
N GLU A 306 34.25 -5.64 -16.76
CA GLU A 306 33.19 -4.68 -16.44
C GLU A 306 33.66 -3.21 -16.62
N PHE A 307 34.84 -2.85 -16.12
CA PHE A 307 35.37 -1.49 -16.29
C PHE A 307 35.66 -1.18 -17.76
N SER A 308 36.09 -2.20 -18.55
CA SER A 308 36.29 -2.02 -20.00
C SER A 308 35.00 -1.69 -20.76
N LYS A 309 33.84 -2.08 -20.22
CA LYS A 309 32.51 -1.76 -20.74
C LYS A 309 31.93 -0.43 -20.18
N GLY A 310 32.67 0.24 -19.29
CA GLY A 310 32.19 1.43 -18.59
C GLY A 310 31.24 1.13 -17.41
N HIS A 311 31.26 -0.09 -16.88
CA HIS A 311 30.44 -0.50 -15.75
C HIS A 311 31.27 -0.50 -14.47
N VAL A 312 30.68 0.02 -13.37
CA VAL A 312 31.24 -0.10 -12.02
C VAL A 312 30.26 -0.91 -11.19
N PRO A 313 30.49 -2.23 -11.04
CA PRO A 313 29.58 -3.10 -10.31
C PRO A 313 29.74 -2.92 -8.80
N LEU A 314 28.67 -2.49 -8.13
CA LEU A 314 28.59 -2.38 -6.67
C LEU A 314 27.65 -3.47 -6.13
N VAL A 315 28.03 -4.06 -5.01
CA VAL A 315 27.17 -4.92 -4.20
C VAL A 315 27.00 -4.29 -2.82
N TYR A 316 25.77 -4.23 -2.37
CA TYR A 316 25.43 -3.85 -0.99
C TYR A 316 24.38 -4.82 -0.44
N ASP A 317 24.55 -5.22 0.79
CA ASP A 317 23.57 -5.99 1.54
C ASP A 317 23.17 -5.25 2.80
N TYR A 318 21.99 -5.56 3.30
CA TYR A 318 21.47 -4.95 4.53
C TYR A 318 20.37 -5.82 5.14
N THR A 319 20.19 -5.68 6.45
CA THR A 319 19.08 -6.32 7.17
C THR A 319 18.11 -5.26 7.66
N PRO A 320 16.86 -5.20 7.11
CA PRO A 320 15.85 -4.28 7.59
C PRO A 320 15.36 -4.66 8.98
N LYS A 321 14.89 -3.69 9.77
CA LYS A 321 14.21 -3.93 11.04
C LYS A 321 12.85 -4.55 10.78
N LEU A 322 12.61 -5.71 11.39
CA LEU A 322 11.35 -6.45 11.26
C LEU A 322 10.42 -6.21 12.44
N PRO A 323 9.10 -6.26 12.24
CA PRO A 323 8.14 -6.20 13.33
C PRO A 323 8.18 -7.51 14.14
N ALA A 324 8.07 -7.41 15.46
CA ALA A 324 7.88 -8.56 16.32
C ALA A 324 6.41 -9.03 16.24
N GLU A 325 6.16 -10.09 15.50
CA GLU A 325 4.80 -10.65 15.35
C GLU A 325 4.41 -11.59 16.50
N LEU A 326 5.37 -12.29 17.08
CA LEU A 326 5.15 -13.25 18.14
C LEU A 326 6.17 -13.06 19.27
N ILE A 327 5.69 -12.98 20.48
CA ILE A 327 6.52 -12.96 21.69
C ILE A 327 6.19 -14.24 22.48
N SER A 328 7.13 -15.16 22.54
CA SER A 328 6.97 -16.41 23.30
C SER A 328 7.51 -16.27 24.69
N ASN A 329 6.72 -16.62 25.69
CA ASN A 329 7.10 -16.58 27.10
C ASN A 329 7.12 -18.01 27.68
N LYS A 330 8.21 -18.37 28.33
CA LYS A 330 8.31 -19.60 29.12
C LYS A 330 8.22 -19.25 30.60
N SER A 331 7.06 -19.51 31.20
CA SER A 331 6.88 -19.36 32.65
C SER A 331 7.27 -20.66 33.37
N VAL A 332 8.11 -20.53 34.38
CA VAL A 332 8.53 -21.66 35.22
C VAL A 332 8.22 -21.36 36.67
N MET A 333 7.28 -22.10 37.24
CA MET A 333 7.03 -22.04 38.68
C MET A 333 8.16 -22.79 39.41
N THR A 334 8.86 -22.13 40.32
CA THR A 334 9.99 -22.71 41.03
C THR A 334 9.92 -22.43 42.51
N ARG A 335 10.40 -23.38 43.30
CA ARG A 335 10.57 -23.24 44.77
C ARG A 335 11.90 -22.58 45.17
N LYS A 336 12.76 -22.25 44.20
CA LYS A 336 14.12 -21.72 44.39
C LYS A 336 14.17 -20.55 45.38
N TYR A 337 13.20 -19.66 45.32
CA TYR A 337 13.18 -18.42 46.10
C TYR A 337 12.56 -18.57 47.49
N LEU A 338 12.08 -19.78 47.89
CA LEU A 338 11.60 -20.01 49.27
C LEU A 338 12.71 -19.84 50.32
N VAL A 339 13.97 -19.99 49.93
CA VAL A 339 15.13 -19.74 50.78
C VAL A 339 15.14 -18.30 51.31
N ASN A 340 14.61 -17.34 50.57
CA ASN A 340 14.54 -15.94 51.01
C ASN A 340 13.61 -15.72 52.22
N LEU A 341 12.62 -16.59 52.43
CA LEU A 341 11.75 -16.54 53.60
C LEU A 341 12.45 -16.99 54.90
N VAL A 342 13.51 -17.77 54.76
CA VAL A 342 14.28 -18.30 55.90
C VAL A 342 15.46 -17.37 56.24
N SER A 343 16.08 -16.75 55.24
CA SER A 343 17.25 -15.87 55.40
C SER A 343 16.92 -14.47 55.90
N GLN A 344 15.63 -14.09 56.00
CA GLN A 344 15.17 -12.81 56.54
C GLN A 344 14.68 -12.95 58.00
N ARG A 345 14.81 -14.08 58.62
CA ARG A 345 14.56 -14.32 60.04
C ARG A 345 15.89 -14.56 60.77
#